data_aafcd505982aa0addabdcec16935f203
#
_entry.id   aafcd505982aa0addabdcec16935f203
#
_cell.length_a   1.000
_cell.length_b   1.000
_cell.length_c   1.000
_cell.angle_alpha   90.00
_cell.angle_beta   90.00
_cell.angle_gamma   90.00
#
_symmetry.space_group_name_H-M   'P 1'
#
loop_
_entity.id
_entity.type
_entity.pdbx_description
1 polymer ?
#
loop_
_entity_poly.entity_id
_entity_poly.type
_entity_poly.pdbx_seq_one_letter_code
_entity_poly.pdbx_strand_id
1 'polypeptide(L)'
;VLSGEQEARLSALGVISGIPNADGVVGDLGGGSLEIADIRAEEVYSVQSLPIGPLALGQIVGGPEEQVQIARSMSAIADGIASNRALYLVGGAWRSLAKYHFEQTKYPIKIIHQYEISCAEALKLSNKVGNLQPKQTNQLKGISSRRRSMAPYSARLLSALLQKVLPEKVIFSGFGLREGVLFEDLISDARNSDPLIDHCIKLGLAGARIPFDGFQIAQWVKNVFPETVVDFRMVQAAAWLSDMSGHDHPDYRGHNAAARTLTLTAGGMTHIDRAFLAAVVYARYHGYGIKSGLGPAIELLNPETRAIASALGFAFRLAHAIGVSSNYKKSRSLLDETHLRQAGETLFLIVGDKAEMLGETATRRFKNLAEALGLESKIVENYSAKA
;
A
#
# COMPACT_ATOMS: atom_id res chain seq x y z
N VAL A 1 -1.44 -7.11 -32.57
CA VAL A 1 -0.25 -7.46 -31.78
C VAL A 1 0.47 -6.15 -31.50
N LEU A 2 0.81 -5.91 -30.25
CA LEU A 2 1.56 -4.72 -29.84
C LEU A 2 3.03 -4.84 -30.27
N SER A 3 3.69 -3.71 -30.53
CA SER A 3 5.15 -3.69 -30.63
C SER A 3 5.78 -3.77 -29.23
N GLY A 4 7.06 -4.18 -29.13
CA GLY A 4 7.76 -4.23 -27.85
C GLY A 4 7.83 -2.87 -27.16
N GLU A 5 7.92 -1.76 -27.89
CA GLU A 5 7.89 -0.40 -27.36
C GLU A 5 6.50 -0.04 -26.80
N GLN A 6 5.42 -0.49 -27.48
CA GLN A 6 4.06 -0.33 -26.97
C GLN A 6 3.84 -1.14 -25.68
N GLU A 7 4.37 -2.37 -25.63
CA GLU A 7 4.31 -3.20 -24.42
C GLU A 7 5.08 -2.54 -23.26
N ALA A 8 6.29 -2.02 -23.52
CA ALA A 8 7.08 -1.29 -22.52
C ALA A 8 6.33 -0.06 -21.97
N ARG A 9 5.75 0.74 -22.86
CA ARG A 9 5.00 1.94 -22.48
C ARG A 9 3.76 1.58 -21.66
N LEU A 10 2.99 0.60 -22.08
CA LEU A 10 1.79 0.17 -21.37
C LEU A 10 2.14 -0.46 -20.02
N SER A 11 3.20 -1.24 -19.91
CA SER A 11 3.66 -1.78 -18.62
C SER A 11 4.07 -0.68 -17.66
N ALA A 12 4.71 0.39 -18.16
CA ALA A 12 5.03 1.58 -17.37
C ALA A 12 3.77 2.31 -16.89
N LEU A 13 2.77 2.52 -17.76
CA LEU A 13 1.48 3.09 -17.37
C LEU A 13 0.76 2.23 -16.32
N GLY A 14 0.88 0.91 -16.39
CA GLY A 14 0.37 0.01 -15.37
C GLY A 14 1.06 0.21 -14.01
N VAL A 15 2.37 0.44 -14.00
CA VAL A 15 3.10 0.78 -12.76
C VAL A 15 2.62 2.12 -12.22
N ILE A 16 2.52 3.16 -13.05
CA ILE A 16 2.04 4.50 -12.67
C ILE A 16 0.63 4.42 -12.07
N SER A 17 -0.28 3.67 -12.68
CA SER A 17 -1.68 3.53 -12.20
C SER A 17 -1.79 2.92 -10.80
N GLY A 18 -0.85 2.07 -10.41
CA GLY A 18 -0.86 1.39 -9.12
C GLY A 18 0.08 1.97 -8.08
N ILE A 19 1.03 2.80 -8.48
CA ILE A 19 2.07 3.37 -7.61
C ILE A 19 2.14 4.88 -7.88
N PRO A 20 1.37 5.69 -7.14
CA PRO A 20 1.46 7.15 -7.24
C PRO A 20 2.88 7.65 -6.98
N ASN A 21 3.27 8.70 -7.71
CA ASN A 21 4.60 9.29 -7.68
C ASN A 21 5.71 8.30 -8.11
N ALA A 22 5.38 7.34 -9.00
CA ALA A 22 6.39 6.42 -9.52
C ALA A 22 7.49 7.20 -10.27
N ASP A 23 8.73 7.02 -9.82
CA ASP A 23 9.94 7.54 -10.45
C ASP A 23 11.00 6.44 -10.45
N GLY A 24 11.52 6.09 -11.63
CA GLY A 24 12.50 5.03 -11.78
C GLY A 24 12.39 4.29 -13.09
N VAL A 25 12.90 3.07 -13.10
CA VAL A 25 12.91 2.20 -14.28
C VAL A 25 11.97 1.03 -14.09
N VAL A 26 11.14 0.78 -15.09
CA VAL A 26 10.31 -0.43 -15.18
C VAL A 26 11.05 -1.46 -16.00
N GLY A 27 11.09 -2.68 -15.51
CA GLY A 27 11.47 -3.86 -16.28
C GLY A 27 10.29 -4.84 -16.31
N ASP A 28 9.81 -5.19 -17.47
CA ASP A 28 8.77 -6.22 -17.65
C ASP A 28 9.37 -7.42 -18.38
N LEU A 29 9.49 -8.55 -17.69
CA LEU A 29 10.01 -9.77 -18.29
C LEU A 29 8.86 -10.63 -18.79
N GLY A 30 8.68 -10.58 -20.10
CA GLY A 30 7.80 -11.43 -20.87
C GLY A 30 8.44 -12.77 -21.24
N GLY A 31 7.74 -13.55 -22.08
CA GLY A 31 8.27 -14.80 -22.62
C GLY A 31 9.30 -14.57 -23.72
N GLY A 32 9.09 -13.58 -24.58
CA GLY A 32 9.94 -13.26 -25.73
C GLY A 32 10.96 -12.17 -25.48
N SER A 33 10.67 -11.23 -24.62
CA SER A 33 11.44 -10.00 -24.47
C SER A 33 11.49 -9.52 -23.02
N LEU A 34 12.39 -8.57 -22.79
CA LEU A 34 12.46 -7.71 -21.62
C LEU A 34 12.17 -6.29 -22.09
N GLU A 35 11.08 -5.73 -21.62
CA GLU A 35 10.69 -4.36 -21.85
C GLU A 35 11.28 -3.49 -20.74
N ILE A 36 11.93 -2.39 -21.14
CA ILE A 36 12.49 -1.37 -20.22
C ILE A 36 11.81 -0.05 -20.52
N ALA A 37 11.36 0.62 -19.46
CA ALA A 37 10.82 1.97 -19.56
C ALA A 37 11.37 2.84 -18.43
N ASP A 38 11.78 4.07 -18.75
CA ASP A 38 12.16 5.09 -17.77
C ASP A 38 10.93 5.95 -17.45
N ILE A 39 10.56 6.02 -16.17
CA ILE A 39 9.46 6.84 -15.65
C ILE A 39 10.07 8.00 -14.88
N ARG A 40 9.63 9.22 -15.19
CA ARG A 40 10.00 10.44 -14.47
C ARG A 40 8.76 11.26 -14.20
N ALA A 41 8.53 11.62 -12.94
CA ALA A 41 7.36 12.41 -12.54
C ALA A 41 6.03 11.86 -13.11
N GLU A 42 5.84 10.53 -12.99
CA GLU A 42 4.66 9.80 -13.50
C GLU A 42 4.47 9.84 -15.03
N GLU A 43 5.49 10.22 -15.78
CA GLU A 43 5.46 10.21 -17.25
C GLU A 43 6.46 9.19 -17.80
N VAL A 44 6.11 8.54 -18.91
CA VAL A 44 7.00 7.60 -19.61
C VAL A 44 7.94 8.39 -20.50
N TYR A 45 9.22 8.46 -20.08
CA TYR A 45 10.25 9.28 -20.73
C TYR A 45 10.90 8.55 -21.92
N SER A 46 11.26 7.27 -21.74
CA SER A 46 11.83 6.45 -22.79
C SER A 46 11.45 4.98 -22.64
N VAL A 47 11.45 4.26 -23.75
CA VAL A 47 11.10 2.84 -23.80
C VAL A 47 12.07 2.07 -24.70
N GLN A 48 12.30 0.81 -24.37
CA GLN A 48 13.12 -0.11 -25.13
C GLN A 48 12.62 -1.54 -24.96
N SER A 49 12.70 -2.35 -26.00
CA SER A 49 12.43 -3.80 -25.94
C SER A 49 13.68 -4.58 -26.34
N LEU A 50 14.05 -5.57 -25.54
CA LEU A 50 15.21 -6.42 -25.72
C LEU A 50 14.75 -7.87 -25.95
N PRO A 51 15.09 -8.53 -27.05
CA PRO A 51 14.65 -9.89 -27.37
C PRO A 51 15.44 -10.94 -26.54
N ILE A 52 15.26 -10.88 -25.23
CA ILE A 52 15.98 -11.68 -24.22
C ILE A 52 15.04 -12.47 -23.30
N GLY A 53 13.78 -12.60 -23.66
CA GLY A 53 12.86 -13.45 -22.92
C GLY A 53 13.24 -14.94 -23.04
N PRO A 54 12.92 -15.76 -22.04
CA PRO A 54 13.35 -17.18 -22.02
C PRO A 54 12.86 -18.01 -23.22
N LEU A 55 11.73 -17.64 -23.83
CA LEU A 55 11.23 -18.32 -25.01
C LEU A 55 11.97 -17.90 -26.28
N ALA A 56 12.42 -16.64 -26.36
CA ALA A 56 13.21 -16.16 -27.51
C ALA A 56 14.60 -16.80 -27.53
N LEU A 57 15.20 -17.04 -26.37
CA LEU A 57 16.53 -17.67 -26.30
C LEU A 57 16.48 -19.20 -26.46
N GLY A 58 15.32 -19.83 -26.22
CA GLY A 58 15.15 -21.27 -26.48
C GLY A 58 16.22 -22.13 -25.80
N GLN A 59 17.01 -22.86 -26.61
CA GLN A 59 18.05 -23.80 -26.15
C GLN A 59 19.31 -23.10 -25.57
N ILE A 60 19.46 -21.79 -25.74
CA ILE A 60 20.60 -21.03 -25.20
C ILE A 60 20.47 -20.92 -23.67
N VAL A 61 19.23 -20.96 -23.12
CA VAL A 61 18.98 -20.87 -21.67
C VAL A 61 19.66 -22.03 -20.95
N GLY A 62 20.58 -21.69 -20.04
CA GLY A 62 21.40 -22.64 -19.27
C GLY A 62 22.68 -23.09 -19.98
N GLY A 63 22.91 -22.64 -21.22
CA GLY A 63 24.12 -22.91 -21.98
C GLY A 63 25.21 -21.84 -21.83
N PRO A 64 26.41 -22.06 -22.37
CA PRO A 64 27.53 -21.13 -22.26
C PRO A 64 27.27 -19.78 -22.96
N GLU A 65 26.42 -19.75 -23.96
CA GLU A 65 26.09 -18.55 -24.73
C GLU A 65 25.10 -17.61 -23.99
N GLU A 66 24.43 -18.11 -22.97
CA GLU A 66 23.44 -17.32 -22.21
C GLU A 66 24.05 -16.03 -21.64
N GLN A 67 25.22 -16.14 -21.01
CA GLN A 67 25.88 -14.98 -20.38
C GLN A 67 26.30 -13.93 -21.43
N VAL A 68 26.73 -14.38 -22.61
CA VAL A 68 27.10 -13.49 -23.71
C VAL A 68 25.87 -12.72 -24.22
N GLN A 69 24.74 -13.40 -24.37
CA GLN A 69 23.49 -12.75 -24.78
C GLN A 69 22.97 -11.78 -23.76
N ILE A 70 23.01 -12.14 -22.46
CA ILE A 70 22.64 -11.24 -21.37
C ILE A 70 23.53 -9.98 -21.41
N ALA A 71 24.87 -10.14 -21.47
CA ALA A 71 25.80 -9.02 -21.49
C ALA A 71 25.59 -8.11 -22.71
N ARG A 72 25.37 -8.71 -23.90
CA ARG A 72 25.06 -7.96 -25.11
C ARG A 72 23.77 -7.16 -25.00
N SER A 73 22.70 -7.74 -24.44
CA SER A 73 21.44 -7.04 -24.26
C SER A 73 21.57 -5.93 -23.23
N MET A 74 22.30 -6.17 -22.13
CA MET A 74 22.52 -5.15 -21.11
C MET A 74 23.33 -3.95 -21.65
N SER A 75 24.23 -4.16 -22.63
CA SER A 75 24.98 -3.04 -23.22
C SER A 75 24.11 -2.00 -23.95
N ALA A 76 22.89 -2.37 -24.33
CA ALA A 76 21.93 -1.46 -24.93
C ALA A 76 21.22 -0.55 -23.92
N ILE A 77 21.28 -0.86 -22.64
CA ILE A 77 20.68 -0.06 -21.56
C ILE A 77 21.71 0.96 -21.07
N ALA A 78 21.30 2.18 -20.77
CA ALA A 78 22.17 3.21 -20.21
C ALA A 78 22.67 2.80 -18.79
N ASP A 79 23.98 3.02 -18.54
CA ASP A 79 24.57 2.73 -17.25
C ASP A 79 23.94 3.61 -16.14
N GLY A 80 23.57 2.97 -15.04
CA GLY A 80 23.06 3.68 -13.86
C GLY A 80 21.76 4.46 -14.11
N ILE A 81 20.97 4.12 -15.13
CA ILE A 81 19.72 4.81 -15.46
C ILE A 81 18.73 4.90 -14.29
N ALA A 82 18.80 3.98 -13.31
CA ALA A 82 18.01 4.02 -12.09
C ALA A 82 18.82 4.43 -10.84
N SER A 83 20.01 5.02 -10.98
CA SER A 83 20.82 5.45 -9.84
C SER A 83 20.02 6.40 -8.95
N ASN A 84 19.94 6.09 -7.64
CA ASN A 84 19.12 6.79 -6.64
C ASN A 84 17.61 6.79 -6.93
N ARG A 85 17.12 5.87 -7.75
CA ARG A 85 15.70 5.68 -8.07
C ARG A 85 15.29 4.22 -7.95
N ALA A 86 14.00 3.93 -8.06
CA ALA A 86 13.48 2.58 -7.97
C ALA A 86 13.65 1.78 -9.28
N LEU A 87 13.79 0.45 -9.16
CA LEU A 87 13.54 -0.50 -10.24
C LEU A 87 12.21 -1.22 -9.98
N TYR A 88 11.23 -1.00 -10.84
CA TYR A 88 9.93 -1.66 -10.78
C TYR A 88 9.95 -2.94 -11.61
N LEU A 89 9.71 -4.07 -10.98
CA LEU A 89 9.71 -5.38 -11.62
C LEU A 89 8.29 -5.84 -11.92
N VAL A 90 8.01 -6.00 -13.21
CA VAL A 90 6.75 -6.48 -13.77
C VAL A 90 6.97 -7.85 -14.42
N GLY A 91 5.92 -8.64 -14.55
CA GLY A 91 5.99 -9.93 -15.23
C GLY A 91 6.01 -11.13 -14.29
N GLY A 92 5.55 -12.24 -14.84
CA GLY A 92 5.30 -13.44 -14.05
C GLY A 92 6.53 -14.15 -13.53
N ALA A 93 7.67 -13.98 -14.20
CA ALA A 93 8.94 -14.56 -13.82
C ALA A 93 9.46 -13.95 -12.53
N TRP A 94 9.55 -12.63 -12.45
CA TRP A 94 10.03 -11.92 -11.27
C TRP A 94 9.03 -11.94 -10.11
N ARG A 95 7.72 -11.93 -10.40
CA ARG A 95 6.70 -12.21 -9.34
C ARG A 95 6.92 -13.57 -8.68
N SER A 96 7.45 -14.55 -9.41
CA SER A 96 7.80 -15.85 -8.85
C SER A 96 9.01 -15.76 -7.91
N LEU A 97 10.01 -14.94 -8.21
CA LEU A 97 11.14 -14.67 -7.31
C LEU A 97 10.69 -13.98 -6.03
N ALA A 98 9.77 -13.00 -6.11
CA ALA A 98 9.16 -12.37 -4.93
C ALA A 98 8.45 -13.40 -4.04
N LYS A 99 7.65 -14.30 -4.62
CA LYS A 99 6.98 -15.38 -3.85
C LYS A 99 7.97 -16.32 -3.17
N TYR A 100 9.06 -16.67 -3.85
CA TYR A 100 10.12 -17.45 -3.23
C TYR A 100 10.77 -16.68 -2.07
N HIS A 101 11.00 -15.37 -2.23
CA HIS A 101 11.56 -14.53 -1.19
C HIS A 101 10.64 -14.43 0.04
N PHE A 102 9.31 -14.32 -0.14
CA PHE A 102 8.33 -14.39 0.96
C PHE A 102 8.48 -15.68 1.80
N GLU A 103 8.69 -16.82 1.14
CA GLU A 103 8.86 -18.10 1.86
C GLU A 103 10.20 -18.17 2.61
N GLN A 104 11.27 -17.61 2.02
CA GLN A 104 12.60 -17.61 2.64
C GLN A 104 12.68 -16.69 3.87
N THR A 105 12.02 -15.53 3.80
CA THR A 105 12.06 -14.50 4.85
C THR A 105 10.89 -14.60 5.83
N LYS A 106 9.94 -15.51 5.56
CA LYS A 106 8.66 -15.58 6.29
C LYS A 106 7.93 -14.24 6.31
N TYR A 107 8.00 -13.53 5.18
CA TYR A 107 7.43 -12.20 5.06
C TYR A 107 5.92 -12.22 5.36
N PRO A 108 5.41 -11.30 6.19
CA PRO A 108 4.06 -11.44 6.74
C PRO A 108 2.92 -11.16 5.75
N ILE A 109 3.16 -10.33 4.71
CA ILE A 109 2.17 -9.97 3.70
C ILE A 109 2.57 -10.57 2.36
N LYS A 110 1.80 -11.58 1.87
CA LYS A 110 2.12 -12.28 0.63
C LYS A 110 1.46 -11.65 -0.60
N ILE A 111 1.52 -10.33 -0.70
CA ILE A 111 1.03 -9.54 -1.84
C ILE A 111 2.23 -9.09 -2.66
N ILE A 112 2.16 -9.26 -3.98
CA ILE A 112 3.26 -8.89 -4.88
C ILE A 112 3.34 -7.37 -5.06
N HIS A 113 2.18 -6.72 -5.23
CA HIS A 113 2.11 -5.31 -5.55
C HIS A 113 2.69 -4.45 -4.42
N GLN A 114 3.67 -3.62 -4.77
CA GLN A 114 4.44 -2.79 -3.86
C GLN A 114 5.25 -3.57 -2.80
N TYR A 115 5.61 -4.82 -3.09
CA TYR A 115 6.64 -5.50 -2.31
C TYR A 115 8.00 -4.89 -2.62
N GLU A 116 8.63 -4.31 -1.63
CA GLU A 116 9.90 -3.60 -1.71
C GLU A 116 11.01 -4.37 -1.02
N ILE A 117 12.17 -4.44 -1.66
CA ILE A 117 13.42 -4.94 -1.07
C ILE A 117 14.58 -4.04 -1.50
N SER A 118 15.64 -4.01 -0.72
CA SER A 118 16.86 -3.29 -1.09
C SER A 118 17.54 -3.91 -2.32
N CYS A 119 18.34 -3.13 -3.05
CA CYS A 119 19.13 -3.63 -4.15
C CYS A 119 20.06 -4.79 -3.71
N ALA A 120 20.63 -4.71 -2.51
CA ALA A 120 21.51 -5.75 -1.97
C ALA A 120 20.75 -7.07 -1.71
N GLU A 121 19.53 -7.01 -1.19
CA GLU A 121 18.66 -8.19 -1.02
C GLU A 121 18.24 -8.78 -2.36
N ALA A 122 17.91 -7.93 -3.34
CA ALA A 122 17.59 -8.36 -4.70
C ALA A 122 18.76 -9.09 -5.38
N LEU A 123 19.98 -8.57 -5.25
CA LEU A 123 21.21 -9.23 -5.73
C LEU A 123 21.44 -10.56 -5.01
N LYS A 124 21.28 -10.62 -3.69
CA LYS A 124 21.43 -11.87 -2.93
C LYS A 124 20.40 -12.92 -3.35
N LEU A 125 19.16 -12.52 -3.54
CA LEU A 125 18.08 -13.38 -4.05
C LEU A 125 18.41 -13.90 -5.46
N SER A 126 18.80 -13.00 -6.36
CA SER A 126 19.12 -13.31 -7.76
C SER A 126 20.30 -14.26 -7.86
N ASN A 127 21.38 -14.02 -7.12
CA ASN A 127 22.55 -14.89 -7.12
C ASN A 127 22.23 -16.27 -6.54
N LYS A 128 21.45 -16.33 -5.45
CA LYS A 128 21.03 -17.60 -4.83
C LYS A 128 20.22 -18.45 -5.80
N VAL A 129 19.24 -17.87 -6.49
CA VAL A 129 18.38 -18.61 -7.42
C VAL A 129 19.07 -18.85 -8.75
N GLY A 130 19.86 -17.87 -9.25
CA GLY A 130 20.57 -17.94 -10.51
C GLY A 130 21.62 -19.06 -10.60
N ASN A 131 22.21 -19.41 -9.44
CA ASN A 131 23.24 -20.47 -9.34
C ASN A 131 22.65 -21.88 -9.14
N LEU A 132 21.32 -22.03 -9.06
CA LEU A 132 20.71 -23.35 -8.89
C LEU A 132 20.87 -24.24 -10.12
N GLN A 133 21.28 -25.48 -9.88
CA GLN A 133 21.28 -26.51 -10.92
C GLN A 133 19.84 -26.96 -11.23
N PRO A 134 19.56 -27.48 -12.45
CA PRO A 134 18.20 -27.88 -12.85
C PRO A 134 17.48 -28.78 -11.84
N LYS A 135 18.17 -29.75 -11.25
CA LYS A 135 17.60 -30.68 -10.23
C LYS A 135 17.22 -29.98 -8.94
N GLN A 136 17.84 -28.85 -8.62
CA GLN A 136 17.60 -28.08 -7.40
C GLN A 136 16.37 -27.16 -7.50
N THR A 137 15.91 -26.86 -8.72
CA THR A 137 14.76 -25.97 -8.92
C THR A 137 13.46 -26.51 -8.33
N ASN A 138 13.35 -27.82 -8.10
CA ASN A 138 12.20 -28.44 -7.43
C ASN A 138 12.05 -27.96 -5.97
N GLN A 139 13.10 -27.44 -5.34
CA GLN A 139 13.11 -26.95 -3.97
C GLN A 139 12.58 -25.50 -3.86
N LEU A 140 12.31 -24.82 -4.97
CA LEU A 140 11.81 -23.44 -5.01
C LEU A 140 10.34 -23.38 -4.57
N LYS A 141 10.13 -23.32 -3.24
CA LYS A 141 8.81 -23.13 -2.64
C LYS A 141 8.23 -21.78 -3.07
N GLY A 142 6.91 -21.70 -3.27
CA GLY A 142 6.24 -20.49 -3.73
C GLY A 142 6.26 -20.28 -5.25
N ILE A 143 7.12 -20.97 -6.00
CA ILE A 143 7.17 -20.93 -7.47
C ILE A 143 6.36 -22.09 -8.05
N SER A 144 5.45 -21.79 -8.99
CA SER A 144 4.68 -22.82 -9.68
C SER A 144 5.59 -23.74 -10.53
N SER A 145 5.25 -25.01 -10.66
CA SER A 145 6.03 -26.02 -11.39
C SER A 145 6.41 -25.57 -12.82
N ARG A 146 5.49 -24.93 -13.53
CA ARG A 146 5.72 -24.39 -14.88
C ARG A 146 6.84 -23.36 -14.96
N ARG A 147 7.14 -22.64 -13.88
CA ARG A 147 8.12 -21.55 -13.85
C ARG A 147 9.43 -21.91 -13.16
N ARG A 148 9.50 -23.07 -12.49
CA ARG A 148 10.69 -23.46 -11.73
C ARG A 148 11.92 -23.63 -12.61
N SER A 149 11.76 -24.22 -13.78
CA SER A 149 12.87 -24.43 -14.74
C SER A 149 13.46 -23.12 -15.26
N MET A 150 12.63 -22.08 -15.40
CA MET A 150 13.05 -20.77 -15.89
C MET A 150 13.51 -19.81 -14.78
N ALA A 151 13.29 -20.14 -13.52
CA ALA A 151 13.63 -19.26 -12.40
C ALA A 151 15.14 -18.93 -12.32
N PRO A 152 16.08 -19.87 -12.54
CA PRO A 152 17.50 -19.54 -12.56
C PRO A 152 17.87 -18.53 -13.64
N TYR A 153 17.34 -18.70 -14.85
CA TYR A 153 17.55 -17.75 -15.94
C TYR A 153 17.04 -16.35 -15.57
N SER A 154 15.78 -16.26 -15.14
CA SER A 154 15.18 -14.98 -14.75
C SER A 154 15.93 -14.30 -13.61
N ALA A 155 16.51 -15.07 -12.70
CA ALA A 155 17.33 -14.55 -11.62
C ALA A 155 18.69 -14.04 -12.10
N ARG A 156 19.38 -14.74 -13.02
CA ARG A 156 20.63 -14.26 -13.62
C ARG A 156 20.41 -12.98 -14.42
N LEU A 157 19.32 -12.93 -15.19
CA LEU A 157 18.94 -11.73 -15.93
C LEU A 157 18.66 -10.54 -14.97
N LEU A 158 17.96 -10.79 -13.85
CA LEU A 158 17.75 -9.77 -12.82
C LEU A 158 19.07 -9.30 -12.22
N SER A 159 20.01 -10.21 -11.90
CA SER A 159 21.32 -9.84 -11.38
C SER A 159 22.08 -8.93 -12.34
N ALA A 160 22.08 -9.24 -13.64
CA ALA A 160 22.71 -8.41 -14.66
C ALA A 160 22.03 -7.04 -14.80
N LEU A 161 20.69 -7.01 -14.77
CA LEU A 161 19.91 -5.77 -14.82
C LEU A 161 20.23 -4.87 -13.62
N LEU A 162 20.25 -5.42 -12.41
CA LEU A 162 20.58 -4.66 -11.18
C LEU A 162 21.97 -4.03 -11.25
N GLN A 163 22.96 -4.77 -11.76
CA GLN A 163 24.33 -4.26 -11.93
C GLN A 163 24.43 -3.18 -12.99
N LYS A 164 23.55 -3.20 -14.00
CA LYS A 164 23.53 -2.22 -15.09
C LYS A 164 22.81 -0.92 -14.69
N VAL A 165 21.64 -1.03 -14.08
CA VAL A 165 20.78 0.13 -13.79
C VAL A 165 21.05 0.77 -12.43
N LEU A 166 21.70 0.06 -11.50
CA LEU A 166 22.13 0.52 -10.17
C LEU A 166 20.99 1.18 -9.36
N PRO A 167 19.87 0.50 -9.11
CA PRO A 167 18.76 1.09 -8.41
C PRO A 167 19.04 1.21 -6.91
N GLU A 168 18.42 2.18 -6.24
CA GLU A 168 18.40 2.26 -4.78
C GLU A 168 17.63 1.09 -4.17
N LYS A 169 16.47 0.80 -4.76
CA LYS A 169 15.53 -0.23 -4.31
C LYS A 169 14.82 -0.92 -5.46
N VAL A 170 14.28 -2.09 -5.16
CA VAL A 170 13.52 -2.91 -6.09
C VAL A 170 12.09 -3.07 -5.58
N ILE A 171 11.12 -2.75 -6.42
CA ILE A 171 9.70 -2.83 -6.11
C ILE A 171 9.03 -3.79 -7.09
N PHE A 172 8.37 -4.83 -6.57
CA PHE A 172 7.60 -5.74 -7.40
C PHE A 172 6.20 -5.19 -7.64
N SER A 173 5.82 -5.07 -8.92
CA SER A 173 4.48 -4.62 -9.28
C SER A 173 3.56 -5.80 -9.62
N GLY A 174 2.37 -5.77 -9.02
CA GLY A 174 1.25 -6.59 -9.44
C GLY A 174 0.60 -6.04 -10.72
N PHE A 175 0.78 -4.75 -10.98
CA PHE A 175 0.23 -4.02 -12.12
C PHE A 175 1.27 -3.97 -13.22
N GLY A 176 0.82 -4.04 -14.47
CA GLY A 176 1.66 -4.04 -15.66
C GLY A 176 0.83 -3.76 -16.91
N LEU A 177 1.16 -4.40 -18.03
CA LEU A 177 0.56 -4.15 -19.34
C LEU A 177 -0.97 -4.07 -19.34
N ARG A 178 -1.65 -4.99 -18.66
CA ARG A 178 -3.13 -5.03 -18.65
C ARG A 178 -3.74 -3.82 -17.97
N GLU A 179 -3.19 -3.48 -16.79
CA GLU A 179 -3.62 -2.31 -16.02
C GLU A 179 -3.25 -1.03 -16.76
N GLY A 180 -2.12 -1.01 -17.48
CA GLY A 180 -1.72 0.11 -18.32
C GLY A 180 -2.66 0.38 -19.49
N VAL A 181 -3.15 -0.67 -20.17
CA VAL A 181 -4.19 -0.53 -21.20
C VAL A 181 -5.45 0.11 -20.61
N LEU A 182 -5.92 -0.41 -19.48
CA LEU A 182 -7.10 0.15 -18.81
C LEU A 182 -6.90 1.59 -18.36
N PHE A 183 -5.70 1.91 -17.86
CA PHE A 183 -5.35 3.25 -17.40
C PHE A 183 -5.26 4.25 -18.55
N GLU A 184 -4.76 3.81 -19.71
CA GLU A 184 -4.71 4.64 -20.92
C GLU A 184 -6.10 5.03 -21.41
N ASP A 185 -7.09 4.15 -21.26
CA ASP A 185 -8.48 4.39 -21.67
C ASP A 185 -9.28 5.25 -20.68
N LEU A 186 -8.74 5.52 -19.48
CA LEU A 186 -9.43 6.37 -18.50
C LEU A 186 -9.48 7.83 -18.97
N ILE A 187 -10.58 8.49 -18.66
CA ILE A 187 -10.69 9.96 -18.80
C ILE A 187 -9.74 10.67 -17.83
N SER A 188 -9.35 11.90 -18.15
CA SER A 188 -8.35 12.68 -17.40
C SER A 188 -8.64 12.74 -15.89
N ASP A 189 -9.89 13.01 -15.52
CA ASP A 189 -10.27 13.14 -14.11
C ASP A 189 -10.08 11.82 -13.33
N ALA A 190 -10.41 10.69 -13.96
CA ALA A 190 -10.22 9.36 -13.36
C ALA A 190 -8.74 8.96 -13.28
N ARG A 191 -7.89 9.45 -14.18
CA ARG A 191 -6.42 9.22 -14.09
C ARG A 191 -5.79 10.00 -12.96
N ASN A 192 -6.30 11.18 -12.65
CA ASN A 192 -5.78 12.07 -11.61
C ASN A 192 -6.34 11.76 -10.22
N SER A 193 -7.28 10.82 -10.10
CA SER A 193 -7.80 10.42 -8.80
C SER A 193 -6.82 9.52 -8.05
N ASP A 194 -6.87 9.59 -6.72
CA ASP A 194 -6.08 8.71 -5.86
C ASP A 194 -6.70 7.31 -5.80
N PRO A 195 -6.03 6.27 -6.33
CA PRO A 195 -6.59 4.93 -6.42
C PRO A 195 -6.89 4.29 -5.06
N LEU A 196 -6.14 4.65 -4.01
CA LEU A 196 -6.40 4.18 -2.65
C LEU A 196 -7.65 4.84 -2.07
N ILE A 197 -7.74 6.16 -2.15
CA ILE A 197 -8.87 6.91 -1.59
C ILE A 197 -10.17 6.49 -2.27
N ASP A 198 -10.18 6.43 -3.60
CA ASP A 198 -11.37 6.00 -4.36
C ASP A 198 -11.84 4.59 -3.97
N HIS A 199 -10.89 3.68 -3.76
CA HIS A 199 -11.21 2.33 -3.32
C HIS A 199 -11.76 2.31 -1.88
N CYS A 200 -11.16 3.08 -0.98
CA CYS A 200 -11.61 3.20 0.41
C CYS A 200 -13.00 3.83 0.52
N ILE A 201 -13.32 4.85 -0.29
CA ILE A 201 -14.66 5.44 -0.37
C ILE A 201 -15.70 4.37 -0.74
N LYS A 202 -15.46 3.61 -1.81
CA LYS A 202 -16.37 2.56 -2.27
C LYS A 202 -16.61 1.50 -1.18
N LEU A 203 -15.56 1.05 -0.52
CA LEU A 203 -15.66 0.06 0.55
C LEU A 203 -16.34 0.61 1.81
N GLY A 204 -16.02 1.85 2.19
CA GLY A 204 -16.62 2.52 3.33
C GLY A 204 -18.13 2.68 3.15
N LEU A 205 -18.57 3.20 2.00
CA LEU A 205 -19.99 3.38 1.69
C LEU A 205 -20.75 2.05 1.62
N ALA A 206 -20.13 0.99 1.09
CA ALA A 206 -20.77 -0.33 0.98
C ALA A 206 -20.85 -1.07 2.32
N GLY A 207 -19.91 -0.82 3.25
CA GLY A 207 -19.80 -1.56 4.51
C GLY A 207 -20.38 -0.85 5.73
N ALA A 208 -20.70 0.44 5.62
CA ALA A 208 -21.14 1.25 6.75
C ALA A 208 -22.58 0.92 7.15
N ARG A 209 -22.83 0.81 8.46
CA ARG A 209 -24.20 0.64 9.03
C ARG A 209 -25.04 1.89 8.88
N ILE A 210 -24.41 3.04 8.98
CA ILE A 210 -25.02 4.36 8.86
C ILE A 210 -24.13 5.16 7.92
N PRO A 211 -24.69 5.81 6.90
CA PRO A 211 -23.92 6.67 6.01
C PRO A 211 -23.13 7.72 6.80
N PHE A 212 -21.87 7.91 6.45
CA PHE A 212 -20.98 8.88 7.06
C PHE A 212 -20.06 9.47 5.97
N ASP A 213 -19.45 10.59 6.28
CA ASP A 213 -18.41 11.20 5.45
C ASP A 213 -17.03 10.96 6.07
N GLY A 214 -16.22 10.15 5.41
CA GLY A 214 -14.86 9.86 5.84
C GLY A 214 -13.95 11.08 5.81
N PHE A 215 -14.16 12.01 4.87
CA PHE A 215 -13.39 13.26 4.82
C PHE A 215 -13.71 14.16 6.02
N GLN A 216 -14.97 14.25 6.42
CA GLN A 216 -15.38 14.98 7.63
C GLN A 216 -14.68 14.42 8.87
N ILE A 217 -14.68 13.10 9.03
CA ILE A 217 -14.00 12.43 10.15
C ILE A 217 -12.50 12.70 10.12
N ALA A 218 -11.85 12.60 8.93
CA ALA A 218 -10.43 12.87 8.79
C ALA A 218 -10.07 14.32 9.15
N GLN A 219 -10.86 15.28 8.70
CA GLN A 219 -10.68 16.69 9.07
C GLN A 219 -10.88 16.95 10.57
N TRP A 220 -11.84 16.27 11.18
CA TRP A 220 -12.12 16.42 12.61
C TRP A 220 -10.95 16.00 13.50
N VAL A 221 -10.18 14.98 13.10
CA VAL A 221 -9.01 14.50 13.85
C VAL A 221 -7.71 15.23 13.51
N LYS A 222 -7.68 16.05 12.45
CA LYS A 222 -6.46 16.67 11.89
C LYS A 222 -5.66 17.47 12.92
N ASN A 223 -6.31 18.16 13.83
CA ASN A 223 -5.64 18.97 14.86
C ASN A 223 -4.88 18.15 15.91
N VAL A 224 -5.22 16.87 16.06
CA VAL A 224 -4.54 15.94 16.98
C VAL A 224 -3.55 15.04 16.22
N PHE A 225 -3.82 14.80 14.94
CA PHE A 225 -2.96 14.02 14.04
C PHE A 225 -2.53 14.87 12.84
N PRO A 226 -1.62 15.87 13.06
CA PRO A 226 -1.13 16.72 11.96
C PRO A 226 -0.24 15.93 10.98
N GLU A 227 -0.01 16.48 9.79
CA GLU A 227 0.82 15.85 8.75
C GLU A 227 2.27 15.60 9.19
N THR A 228 2.76 16.30 10.19
CA THR A 228 4.07 16.04 10.80
C THR A 228 4.13 14.74 11.61
N VAL A 229 2.97 14.17 11.97
CA VAL A 229 2.84 12.94 12.75
C VAL A 229 2.40 11.77 11.87
N VAL A 230 1.46 12.01 10.95
CA VAL A 230 0.93 10.98 10.05
C VAL A 230 0.50 11.61 8.73
N ASP A 231 0.79 10.93 7.62
CA ASP A 231 0.33 11.33 6.29
C ASP A 231 -1.20 11.44 6.28
N PHE A 232 -1.69 12.64 5.96
CA PHE A 232 -3.13 12.93 5.94
C PHE A 232 -3.91 12.05 4.95
N ARG A 233 -3.27 11.64 3.87
CA ARG A 233 -3.80 10.66 2.92
C ARG A 233 -4.13 9.33 3.61
N MET A 234 -3.25 8.86 4.50
CA MET A 234 -3.50 7.65 5.30
C MET A 234 -4.62 7.85 6.33
N VAL A 235 -4.73 9.04 6.90
CA VAL A 235 -5.86 9.40 7.80
C VAL A 235 -7.17 9.35 7.03
N GLN A 236 -7.24 9.90 5.82
CA GLN A 236 -8.44 9.87 4.96
C GLN A 236 -8.82 8.43 4.58
N ALA A 237 -7.85 7.63 4.11
CA ALA A 237 -8.09 6.23 3.77
C ALA A 237 -8.64 5.44 4.98
N ALA A 238 -8.02 5.58 6.15
CA ALA A 238 -8.45 4.92 7.37
C ALA A 238 -9.82 5.38 7.84
N ALA A 239 -10.15 6.68 7.71
CA ALA A 239 -11.45 7.22 8.05
C ALA A 239 -12.56 6.58 7.21
N TRP A 240 -12.37 6.46 5.88
CA TRP A 240 -13.32 5.78 5.01
C TRP A 240 -13.47 4.29 5.33
N LEU A 241 -12.39 3.61 5.73
CA LEU A 241 -12.42 2.20 6.12
C LEU A 241 -12.99 1.97 7.54
N SER A 242 -13.20 3.03 8.32
CA SER A 242 -13.48 2.94 9.76
C SER A 242 -14.79 2.23 10.13
N ASP A 243 -15.76 2.09 9.23
CA ASP A 243 -16.99 1.28 9.44
C ASP A 243 -17.22 0.21 8.35
N MET A 244 -16.17 -0.17 7.60
CA MET A 244 -16.24 -1.14 6.49
C MET A 244 -16.74 -2.54 6.89
N SER A 245 -16.67 -2.90 8.15
CA SER A 245 -17.17 -4.16 8.72
C SER A 245 -18.39 -3.92 9.64
N GLY A 246 -19.12 -2.84 9.40
CA GLY A 246 -20.25 -2.45 10.21
C GLY A 246 -21.36 -3.49 10.29
N HIS A 247 -21.58 -4.25 9.23
CA HIS A 247 -22.59 -5.31 9.12
C HIS A 247 -22.11 -6.69 9.62
N ASP A 248 -20.81 -6.85 9.90
CA ASP A 248 -20.28 -8.11 10.42
C ASP A 248 -20.74 -8.33 11.88
N HIS A 249 -20.62 -9.58 12.35
CA HIS A 249 -20.89 -9.91 13.74
C HIS A 249 -20.01 -9.07 14.67
N PRO A 250 -20.54 -8.46 15.75
CA PRO A 250 -19.81 -7.54 16.62
C PRO A 250 -18.45 -8.04 17.09
N ASP A 251 -18.36 -9.32 17.48
CA ASP A 251 -17.13 -9.91 18.02
C ASP A 251 -16.03 -10.11 16.96
N TYR A 252 -16.39 -10.11 15.67
CA TYR A 252 -15.46 -10.35 14.56
C TYR A 252 -15.13 -9.10 13.75
N ARG A 253 -15.84 -7.98 13.96
CA ARG A 253 -15.69 -6.75 13.14
C ARG A 253 -14.25 -6.30 13.01
N GLY A 254 -13.52 -6.22 14.10
CA GLY A 254 -12.14 -5.75 14.08
C GLY A 254 -11.21 -6.69 13.34
N HIS A 255 -11.33 -8.01 13.57
CA HIS A 255 -10.52 -9.01 12.86
C HIS A 255 -10.83 -9.03 11.37
N ASN A 256 -12.13 -8.99 11.00
CA ASN A 256 -12.54 -8.96 9.61
C ASN A 256 -12.08 -7.67 8.90
N ALA A 257 -12.23 -6.52 9.55
CA ALA A 257 -11.76 -5.24 9.01
C ALA A 257 -10.25 -5.25 8.78
N ALA A 258 -9.47 -5.69 9.76
CA ALA A 258 -8.00 -5.80 9.64
C ALA A 258 -7.60 -6.78 8.54
N ALA A 259 -8.18 -7.98 8.50
CA ALA A 259 -7.87 -8.99 7.48
C ALA A 259 -8.21 -8.49 6.06
N ARG A 260 -9.37 -7.85 5.87
CA ARG A 260 -9.78 -7.25 4.58
C ARG A 260 -8.84 -6.11 4.19
N THR A 261 -8.44 -5.26 5.14
CA THR A 261 -7.50 -4.16 4.87
C THR A 261 -6.11 -4.68 4.48
N LEU A 262 -5.58 -5.68 5.18
CA LEU A 262 -4.31 -6.32 4.81
C LEU A 262 -4.33 -6.91 3.40
N THR A 263 -5.50 -7.33 2.90
CA THR A 263 -5.64 -8.00 1.61
C THR A 263 -6.32 -7.15 0.53
N LEU A 264 -6.48 -5.83 0.75
CA LEU A 264 -7.07 -4.92 -0.24
C LEU A 264 -6.37 -5.02 -1.59
N THR A 265 -7.17 -4.99 -2.67
CA THR A 265 -6.67 -5.01 -4.05
C THR A 265 -6.39 -3.61 -4.60
N ALA A 266 -6.51 -2.57 -3.78
CA ALA A 266 -6.23 -1.19 -4.18
C ALA A 266 -4.76 -0.98 -4.54
N GLY A 267 -4.50 -0.13 -5.53
CA GLY A 267 -3.20 0.50 -5.76
C GLY A 267 -2.91 1.59 -4.72
N GLY A 268 -1.76 2.22 -4.84
CA GLY A 268 -1.43 3.42 -4.07
C GLY A 268 -1.12 3.21 -2.59
N MET A 269 -0.77 2.00 -2.14
CA MET A 269 -0.36 1.75 -0.75
C MET A 269 0.75 0.72 -0.66
N THR A 270 1.76 1.00 0.14
CA THR A 270 2.86 0.10 0.48
C THR A 270 2.40 -1.00 1.46
N HIS A 271 3.26 -1.97 1.73
CA HIS A 271 2.96 -2.98 2.77
C HIS A 271 2.94 -2.38 4.19
N ILE A 272 3.71 -1.31 4.42
CA ILE A 272 3.68 -0.56 5.68
C ILE A 272 2.33 0.16 5.82
N ASP A 273 1.85 0.82 4.76
CA ASP A 273 0.54 1.48 4.75
C ASP A 273 -0.60 0.49 5.01
N ARG A 274 -0.52 -0.72 4.40
CA ARG A 274 -1.49 -1.80 4.67
C ARG A 274 -1.55 -2.19 6.13
N ALA A 275 -0.39 -2.39 6.74
CA ALA A 275 -0.30 -2.74 8.15
C ALA A 275 -0.81 -1.60 9.04
N PHE A 276 -0.48 -0.34 8.71
CA PHE A 276 -0.97 0.84 9.40
C PHE A 276 -2.49 0.96 9.32
N LEU A 277 -3.06 0.95 8.13
CA LEU A 277 -4.52 1.01 7.93
C LEU A 277 -5.23 -0.13 8.65
N ALA A 278 -4.69 -1.36 8.57
CA ALA A 278 -5.25 -2.51 9.29
C ALA A 278 -5.21 -2.33 10.81
N ALA A 279 -4.13 -1.73 11.35
CA ALA A 279 -4.01 -1.43 12.77
C ALA A 279 -5.05 -0.39 13.21
N VAL A 280 -5.22 0.69 12.43
CA VAL A 280 -6.22 1.74 12.71
C VAL A 280 -7.64 1.17 12.74
N VAL A 281 -8.04 0.41 11.71
CA VAL A 281 -9.41 -0.13 11.65
C VAL A 281 -9.64 -1.20 12.72
N TYR A 282 -8.63 -1.99 13.08
CA TYR A 282 -8.73 -2.92 14.19
C TYR A 282 -8.98 -2.19 15.51
N ALA A 283 -8.15 -1.17 15.83
CA ALA A 283 -8.27 -0.37 17.04
C ALA A 283 -9.62 0.37 17.12
N ARG A 284 -10.16 0.82 15.97
CA ARG A 284 -11.48 1.43 15.89
C ARG A 284 -12.59 0.51 16.42
N TYR A 285 -12.50 -0.81 16.20
CA TYR A 285 -13.52 -1.75 16.67
C TYR A 285 -13.21 -2.31 18.06
N HIS A 286 -11.98 -2.76 18.30
CA HIS A 286 -11.58 -3.43 19.53
C HIS A 286 -11.00 -2.51 20.60
N GLY A 287 -10.45 -1.36 20.21
CA GLY A 287 -9.67 -0.50 21.07
C GLY A 287 -8.24 -1.00 21.20
N TYR A 288 -7.92 -1.73 22.25
CA TYR A 288 -6.57 -2.25 22.51
C TYR A 288 -6.29 -3.57 21.77
N GLY A 289 -5.02 -3.98 21.75
CA GLY A 289 -4.63 -5.32 21.30
C GLY A 289 -4.45 -5.47 19.79
N ILE A 290 -3.99 -4.44 19.07
CA ILE A 290 -3.78 -4.49 17.60
C ILE A 290 -2.91 -5.66 17.13
N LYS A 291 -2.01 -6.17 18.00
CA LYS A 291 -1.17 -7.32 17.69
C LYS A 291 -2.00 -8.57 17.38
N SER A 292 -3.08 -8.81 18.10
CA SER A 292 -3.96 -9.96 17.84
C SER A 292 -4.71 -9.85 16.51
N GLY A 293 -5.02 -8.61 16.07
CA GLY A 293 -5.72 -8.36 14.81
C GLY A 293 -4.84 -8.52 13.57
N LEU A 294 -3.58 -8.10 13.67
CA LEU A 294 -2.65 -8.09 12.54
C LEU A 294 -1.76 -9.34 12.45
N GLY A 295 -1.64 -10.11 13.55
CA GLY A 295 -0.69 -11.22 13.61
C GLY A 295 0.74 -10.74 13.25
N PRO A 296 1.49 -11.50 12.42
CA PRO A 296 2.86 -11.12 12.05
C PRO A 296 2.99 -9.79 11.29
N ALA A 297 1.92 -9.29 10.66
CA ALA A 297 1.98 -8.03 9.90
C ALA A 297 2.26 -6.80 10.79
N ILE A 298 2.05 -6.91 12.10
CA ILE A 298 2.39 -5.86 13.07
C ILE A 298 3.88 -5.53 13.07
N GLU A 299 4.75 -6.50 12.74
CA GLU A 299 6.20 -6.33 12.75
C GLU A 299 6.71 -5.39 11.63
N LEU A 300 5.85 -5.06 10.65
CA LEU A 300 6.14 -4.04 9.65
C LEU A 300 6.06 -2.61 10.22
N LEU A 301 5.43 -2.43 11.37
CA LEU A 301 5.27 -1.14 12.03
C LEU A 301 6.25 -1.03 13.20
N ASN A 302 6.93 0.11 13.29
CA ASN A 302 7.69 0.44 14.48
C ASN A 302 6.76 0.77 15.68
N PRO A 303 7.26 0.81 16.93
CA PRO A 303 6.44 1.07 18.10
C PRO A 303 5.67 2.40 18.07
N GLU A 304 6.28 3.46 17.55
CA GLU A 304 5.67 4.78 17.43
C GLU A 304 4.48 4.76 16.46
N THR A 305 4.69 4.19 15.27
CA THR A 305 3.61 4.02 14.27
C THR A 305 2.47 3.16 14.79
N ARG A 306 2.76 2.13 15.61
CA ARG A 306 1.73 1.31 16.29
C ARG A 306 0.91 2.13 17.27
N ALA A 307 1.56 3.01 18.04
CA ALA A 307 0.88 3.90 18.99
C ALA A 307 -0.02 4.90 18.27
N ILE A 308 0.48 5.54 17.21
CA ILE A 308 -0.28 6.47 16.35
C ILE A 308 -1.50 5.76 15.75
N ALA A 309 -1.32 4.57 15.18
CA ALA A 309 -2.42 3.80 14.59
C ALA A 309 -3.51 3.45 15.62
N SER A 310 -3.10 3.07 16.85
CA SER A 310 -4.03 2.80 17.93
C SER A 310 -4.82 4.05 18.34
N ALA A 311 -4.14 5.17 18.58
CA ALA A 311 -4.75 6.43 18.97
C ALA A 311 -5.70 6.95 17.87
N LEU A 312 -5.33 6.87 16.61
CA LEU A 312 -6.18 7.24 15.47
C LEU A 312 -7.44 6.36 15.41
N GLY A 313 -7.31 5.06 15.65
CA GLY A 313 -8.45 4.15 15.77
C GLY A 313 -9.41 4.54 16.91
N PHE A 314 -8.89 4.95 18.07
CA PHE A 314 -9.70 5.49 19.17
C PHE A 314 -10.39 6.80 18.80
N ALA A 315 -9.71 7.69 18.06
CA ALA A 315 -10.29 8.94 17.59
C ALA A 315 -11.47 8.67 16.64
N PHE A 316 -11.35 7.74 15.71
CA PHE A 316 -12.45 7.34 14.83
C PHE A 316 -13.60 6.66 15.61
N ARG A 317 -13.26 5.87 16.63
CA ARG A 317 -14.26 5.27 17.52
C ARG A 317 -15.08 6.34 18.26
N LEU A 318 -14.44 7.43 18.67
CA LEU A 318 -15.09 8.58 19.26
C LEU A 318 -15.94 9.33 18.23
N ALA A 319 -15.39 9.65 17.05
CA ALA A 319 -16.09 10.35 15.97
C ALA A 319 -17.41 9.65 15.60
N HIS A 320 -17.39 8.33 15.45
CA HIS A 320 -18.60 7.54 15.20
C HIS A 320 -19.59 7.56 16.38
N ALA A 321 -19.12 7.68 17.62
CA ALA A 321 -20.04 7.79 18.77
C ALA A 321 -20.75 9.13 18.83
N ILE A 322 -20.05 10.19 18.46
CA ILE A 322 -20.61 11.55 18.36
C ILE A 322 -21.55 11.64 17.15
N GLY A 323 -21.11 11.17 15.99
CA GLY A 323 -21.85 11.28 14.72
C GLY A 323 -23.16 10.47 14.69
N VAL A 324 -23.19 9.30 15.31
CA VAL A 324 -24.40 8.42 15.36
C VAL A 324 -25.55 9.06 16.16
N SER A 325 -25.26 9.99 17.05
CA SER A 325 -26.29 10.71 17.81
C SER A 325 -27.06 11.73 16.96
N SER A 326 -26.63 12.03 15.74
CA SER A 326 -27.27 13.00 14.87
C SER A 326 -28.31 12.35 13.93
N ASN A 327 -29.52 12.90 13.91
CA ASN A 327 -30.56 12.50 12.98
C ASN A 327 -30.15 12.87 11.53
N TYR A 328 -29.72 11.91 10.74
CA TYR A 328 -29.13 12.02 9.40
C TYR A 328 -29.97 12.84 8.40
N LYS A 329 -31.23 13.08 8.65
CA LYS A 329 -32.13 13.66 7.61
C LYS A 329 -32.30 15.18 7.67
N LYS A 330 -31.89 15.91 8.71
CA LYS A 330 -32.29 17.34 8.86
C LYS A 330 -31.35 18.31 9.59
N SER A 331 -30.21 17.91 10.14
CA SER A 331 -29.35 18.86 10.86
C SER A 331 -27.86 18.56 10.69
N ARG A 332 -27.03 19.57 10.88
CA ARG A 332 -25.57 19.46 11.00
C ARG A 332 -25.22 18.28 11.91
N SER A 333 -24.25 17.46 11.50
CA SER A 333 -23.72 16.40 12.33
C SER A 333 -23.23 16.99 13.66
N LEU A 334 -23.45 16.31 14.78
CA LEU A 334 -22.84 16.72 16.05
C LEU A 334 -21.30 16.81 15.93
N LEU A 335 -20.72 16.11 14.97
CA LEU A 335 -19.30 16.20 14.68
C LEU A 335 -18.89 17.61 14.22
N ASP A 336 -19.77 18.34 13.48
CA ASP A 336 -19.53 19.72 13.04
C ASP A 336 -19.54 20.73 14.21
N GLU A 337 -20.19 20.38 15.30
CA GLU A 337 -20.32 21.23 16.49
C GLU A 337 -19.30 20.87 17.58
N THR A 338 -18.40 19.92 17.28
CA THR A 338 -17.36 19.48 18.21
C THR A 338 -15.99 19.62 17.60
N HIS A 339 -14.98 19.91 18.43
CA HIS A 339 -13.59 20.03 17.97
C HIS A 339 -12.65 19.34 18.96
N LEU A 340 -11.67 18.62 18.42
CA LEU A 340 -10.53 18.13 19.20
C LEU A 340 -9.40 19.16 19.16
N ARG A 341 -8.82 19.44 20.33
CA ARG A 341 -7.65 20.32 20.45
C ARG A 341 -6.71 19.78 21.52
N GLN A 342 -5.45 19.64 21.17
CA GLN A 342 -4.39 19.39 22.16
C GLN A 342 -3.75 20.71 22.55
N ALA A 343 -3.55 20.93 23.86
CA ALA A 343 -2.79 22.04 24.39
C ALA A 343 -1.98 21.57 25.60
N GLY A 344 -0.64 21.58 25.49
CA GLY A 344 0.25 20.99 26.48
C GLY A 344 -0.06 19.49 26.68
N GLU A 345 -0.21 19.06 27.89
CA GLU A 345 -0.51 17.68 28.28
C GLU A 345 -2.01 17.36 28.34
N THR A 346 -2.86 18.24 27.83
CA THR A 346 -4.31 18.06 27.88
C THR A 346 -4.93 17.99 26.51
N LEU A 347 -5.77 16.97 26.29
CA LEU A 347 -6.67 16.87 25.16
C LEU A 347 -8.03 17.47 25.54
N PHE A 348 -8.49 18.41 24.73
CA PHE A 348 -9.80 19.06 24.89
C PHE A 348 -10.76 18.52 23.84
N LEU A 349 -11.96 18.16 24.29
CA LEU A 349 -13.15 18.03 23.44
C LEU A 349 -14.00 19.27 23.66
N ILE A 350 -13.99 20.16 22.66
CA ILE A 350 -14.77 21.39 22.68
C ILE A 350 -16.13 21.07 22.06
N VAL A 351 -17.20 21.36 22.79
CA VAL A 351 -18.57 21.05 22.40
C VAL A 351 -19.35 22.37 22.32
N GLY A 352 -20.15 22.52 21.26
CA GLY A 352 -21.08 23.64 21.13
C GLY A 352 -22.28 23.55 22.06
N ASP A 353 -23.33 24.33 21.78
CA ASP A 353 -24.56 24.47 22.58
C ASP A 353 -25.33 23.15 22.84
N LYS A 354 -24.85 22.03 22.31
CA LYS A 354 -25.45 20.70 22.43
C LYS A 354 -24.63 19.74 23.30
N ALA A 355 -23.87 20.26 24.26
CA ALA A 355 -23.05 19.44 25.17
C ALA A 355 -23.87 18.33 25.88
N GLU A 356 -25.12 18.59 26.19
CA GLU A 356 -26.04 17.62 26.79
C GLU A 356 -26.33 16.40 25.90
N MET A 357 -26.08 16.50 24.61
CA MET A 357 -26.25 15.39 23.67
C MET A 357 -25.03 14.45 23.61
N LEU A 358 -23.92 14.78 24.25
CA LEU A 358 -22.78 13.90 24.44
C LEU A 358 -23.15 12.81 25.47
N GLY A 359 -23.59 11.67 24.96
CA GLY A 359 -23.92 10.53 25.81
C GLY A 359 -22.67 9.95 26.51
N GLU A 360 -22.91 9.19 27.57
CA GLU A 360 -21.88 8.54 28.41
C GLU A 360 -20.85 7.72 27.56
N THR A 361 -21.31 7.12 26.49
CA THR A 361 -20.44 6.38 25.55
C THR A 361 -19.41 7.28 24.88
N ALA A 362 -19.77 8.47 24.42
CA ALA A 362 -18.83 9.42 23.81
C ALA A 362 -17.81 9.92 24.84
N THR A 363 -18.27 10.27 26.04
CA THR A 363 -17.41 10.70 27.16
C THR A 363 -16.35 9.63 27.50
N ARG A 364 -16.76 8.38 27.63
CA ARG A 364 -15.84 7.27 27.91
C ARG A 364 -14.84 7.06 26.76
N ARG A 365 -15.28 7.16 25.50
CA ARG A 365 -14.39 7.01 24.34
C ARG A 365 -13.41 8.17 24.22
N PHE A 366 -13.81 9.36 24.62
CA PHE A 366 -12.92 10.52 24.68
C PHE A 366 -11.81 10.32 25.71
N LYS A 367 -12.13 9.83 26.91
CA LYS A 367 -11.13 9.46 27.93
C LYS A 367 -10.14 8.41 27.39
N ASN A 368 -10.65 7.38 26.75
CA ASN A 368 -9.79 6.34 26.15
C ASN A 368 -8.84 6.90 25.07
N LEU A 369 -9.29 7.87 24.27
CA LEU A 369 -8.43 8.54 23.28
C LEU A 369 -7.33 9.34 23.98
N ALA A 370 -7.67 10.14 24.99
CA ALA A 370 -6.68 10.92 25.74
C ALA A 370 -5.64 10.00 26.40
N GLU A 371 -6.09 8.91 27.03
CA GLU A 371 -5.22 7.90 27.63
C GLU A 371 -4.28 7.25 26.59
N ALA A 372 -4.80 6.92 25.40
CA ALA A 372 -3.98 6.37 24.30
C ALA A 372 -2.94 7.34 23.77
N LEU A 373 -3.15 8.65 23.94
CA LEU A 373 -2.21 9.71 23.59
C LEU A 373 -1.28 10.09 24.77
N GLY A 374 -1.49 9.51 25.96
CA GLY A 374 -0.75 9.88 27.17
C GLY A 374 -1.11 11.28 27.69
N LEU A 375 -2.34 11.75 27.44
CA LEU A 375 -2.82 13.09 27.77
C LEU A 375 -3.94 13.04 28.82
N GLU A 376 -4.09 14.14 29.56
CA GLU A 376 -5.29 14.39 30.36
C GLU A 376 -6.49 14.70 29.46
N SER A 377 -7.71 14.36 29.89
CA SER A 377 -8.94 14.62 29.13
C SER A 377 -9.78 15.73 29.76
N LYS A 378 -10.21 16.71 28.97
CA LYS A 378 -11.10 17.77 29.42
C LYS A 378 -12.17 18.09 28.38
N ILE A 379 -13.45 18.04 28.78
CA ILE A 379 -14.58 18.49 27.96
C ILE A 379 -14.86 19.95 28.32
N VAL A 380 -15.00 20.80 27.30
CA VAL A 380 -15.24 22.24 27.46
C VAL A 380 -16.40 22.65 26.59
N GLU A 381 -17.38 23.35 27.19
CA GLU A 381 -18.46 23.97 26.46
C GLU A 381 -17.99 25.29 25.85
N ASN A 382 -18.13 25.42 24.52
CA ASN A 382 -17.86 26.67 23.84
C ASN A 382 -19.17 27.45 23.74
N TYR A 383 -19.44 28.30 24.72
CA TYR A 383 -20.48 29.30 24.56
C TYR A 383 -20.03 30.27 23.48
N SER A 384 -20.57 30.14 22.25
CA SER A 384 -20.45 31.23 21.29
C SER A 384 -21.09 32.42 21.95
N ALA A 385 -20.26 33.45 22.25
CA ALA A 385 -20.80 34.74 22.66
C ALA A 385 -21.80 35.17 21.58
N LYS A 386 -23.08 35.11 21.90
CA LYS A 386 -24.11 35.80 21.13
C LYS A 386 -23.78 37.29 21.26
N ALA A 387 -23.05 37.83 20.26
CA ALA A 387 -22.98 39.25 20.02
C ALA A 387 -23.96 39.59 18.91
#